data_cd46628e47a4c6a50627d9abe7ab8ea4
#
_entry.id   cd46628e47a4c6a50627d9abe7ab8ea4
#
_cell.length_a   1.000
_cell.length_b   1.000
_cell.length_c   1.000
_cell.angle_alpha   90.00
_cell.angle_beta   90.00
_cell.angle_gamma   90.00
#
_symmetry.space_group_name_H-M   'P 1'
#
loop_
_entity.id
_entity.type
_entity.pdbx_description
1 polymer ?
#
loop_
_entity_poly.entity_id
_entity_poly.type
_entity_poly.pdbx_seq_one_letter_code
_entity_poly.pdbx_strand_id
1 'polypeptide(L)'
;MVAALGCHAQTSAPAGGAQAIQLGVKLTPEMARRVEVMIRSKAQVSLEYTISIGEPTQGEVPGYDQIMVSFTANGNTSRPLPFLLSTDGKTLAQLNKFDLSQDPKDLVSAAGRPARGGAQNAPVVVVGYDDLECPYCAKMNAELFPALLDRYKDQVRVVYRDFPLSDIHPWSVHAAVDANCLGAASTAGYWNFIDYVHAHADEIAGAEQTVAKADATLDKLTFDEGARQKVDAKELAACVQKQDATAINASVLQAESDPLRVAGVPTLFINGEKVDQQVPIETIYRIIDGALIAAGKTPPPPPPPAPSVNPLPATPGAAPAPVAAKPVAAKPGS
;
A
#
# COMPACT_ATOMS: atom_id res chain seq x y z
N MET A 1 70.55 25.66 -51.81
CA MET A 1 69.43 26.09 -50.94
C MET A 1 68.50 24.90 -50.78
N VAL A 2 68.55 24.29 -49.62
CA VAL A 2 67.70 23.16 -49.22
C VAL A 2 66.85 23.67 -48.13
N ALA A 3 65.52 23.73 -48.31
CA ALA A 3 64.55 24.11 -47.27
C ALA A 3 64.16 22.83 -46.51
N ALA A 4 64.41 22.85 -45.16
CA ALA A 4 63.95 21.82 -44.24
C ALA A 4 62.51 22.06 -43.84
N LEU A 5 61.57 21.18 -44.15
CA LEU A 5 60.23 21.15 -43.59
C LEU A 5 60.29 20.52 -42.20
N GLY A 6 60.02 21.30 -41.17
CA GLY A 6 59.85 20.81 -39.82
C GLY A 6 58.48 20.18 -39.63
N CYS A 7 58.45 18.87 -39.32
CA CYS A 7 57.25 18.18 -38.82
C CYS A 7 56.99 18.58 -37.36
N HIS A 8 55.88 19.27 -37.13
CA HIS A 8 55.36 19.43 -35.76
C HIS A 8 54.65 18.15 -35.36
N ALA A 9 55.23 17.41 -34.42
CA ALA A 9 54.58 16.32 -33.76
C ALA A 9 53.53 16.90 -32.78
N GLN A 10 52.25 16.70 -33.10
CA GLN A 10 51.19 16.92 -32.12
C GLN A 10 51.28 15.80 -31.04
N THR A 11 51.70 16.18 -29.84
CA THR A 11 51.59 15.36 -28.68
C THR A 11 50.11 15.24 -28.32
N SER A 12 49.52 14.08 -28.62
CA SER A 12 48.22 13.68 -28.08
C SER A 12 48.29 13.65 -26.57
N ALA A 13 47.46 14.44 -25.88
CA ALA A 13 47.28 14.37 -24.46
C ALA A 13 46.88 12.94 -24.05
N PRO A 14 47.39 12.40 -22.94
CA PRO A 14 47.00 11.07 -22.48
C PRO A 14 45.51 11.06 -22.17
N ALA A 15 44.79 10.05 -22.64
CA ALA A 15 43.43 9.78 -22.27
C ALA A 15 43.37 9.72 -20.74
N GLY A 16 42.53 10.56 -20.13
CA GLY A 16 42.40 10.72 -18.69
C GLY A 16 42.14 9.36 -17.99
N GLY A 17 43.16 8.85 -17.34
CA GLY A 17 43.01 7.74 -16.42
C GLY A 17 42.02 8.12 -15.33
N ALA A 18 41.05 7.27 -15.03
CA ALA A 18 40.14 7.48 -13.93
C ALA A 18 40.95 7.74 -12.65
N GLN A 19 40.88 8.95 -12.11
CA GLN A 19 41.51 9.26 -10.83
C GLN A 19 40.78 8.50 -9.75
N ALA A 20 41.53 7.72 -8.96
CA ALA A 20 40.99 7.02 -7.79
C ALA A 20 40.35 8.04 -6.82
N ILE A 21 39.18 7.71 -6.33
CA ILE A 21 38.47 8.52 -5.34
C ILE A 21 39.27 8.52 -4.04
N GLN A 22 39.44 9.71 -3.44
CA GLN A 22 40.15 9.87 -2.16
C GLN A 22 39.17 10.20 -1.05
N LEU A 23 39.21 9.47 0.06
CA LEU A 23 38.40 9.74 1.24
C LEU A 23 38.72 11.09 1.86
N GLY A 24 37.69 11.82 2.29
CA GLY A 24 37.80 13.13 2.93
C GLY A 24 38.26 14.26 1.99
N VAL A 25 38.31 14.01 0.67
CA VAL A 25 38.69 15.01 -0.33
C VAL A 25 37.53 15.22 -1.27
N LYS A 26 37.16 16.49 -1.53
CA LYS A 26 36.10 16.82 -2.49
C LYS A 26 36.36 16.17 -3.84
N LEU A 27 35.28 15.68 -4.46
CA LEU A 27 35.33 15.19 -5.83
C LEU A 27 35.86 16.28 -6.76
N THR A 28 36.62 15.89 -7.76
CA THR A 28 37.01 16.81 -8.83
C THR A 28 35.76 17.43 -9.47
N PRO A 29 35.82 18.67 -9.98
CA PRO A 29 34.67 19.30 -10.62
C PRO A 29 34.07 18.45 -11.73
N GLU A 30 34.89 17.73 -12.49
CA GLU A 30 34.46 16.81 -13.54
C GLU A 30 33.65 15.64 -12.95
N MET A 31 34.17 15.01 -11.91
CA MET A 31 33.49 13.87 -11.27
C MET A 31 32.20 14.31 -10.58
N ALA A 32 32.23 15.42 -9.86
CA ALA A 32 31.03 15.98 -9.24
C ALA A 32 29.93 16.26 -10.29
N ARG A 33 30.32 16.82 -11.44
CA ARG A 33 29.37 17.05 -12.52
C ARG A 33 28.82 15.76 -13.12
N ARG A 34 29.62 14.71 -13.28
CA ARG A 34 29.14 13.39 -13.73
C ARG A 34 28.13 12.81 -12.75
N VAL A 35 28.41 12.85 -11.46
CA VAL A 35 27.50 12.39 -10.39
C VAL A 35 26.20 13.18 -10.43
N GLU A 36 26.28 14.53 -10.49
CA GLU A 36 25.11 15.40 -10.57
C GLU A 36 24.22 15.05 -11.76
N VAL A 37 24.81 14.94 -12.98
CA VAL A 37 24.07 14.63 -14.20
C VAL A 37 23.37 13.27 -14.09
N MET A 38 24.06 12.26 -13.55
CA MET A 38 23.48 10.93 -13.38
C MET A 38 22.33 10.94 -12.39
N ILE A 39 22.45 11.62 -11.26
CA ILE A 39 21.37 11.78 -10.28
C ILE A 39 20.16 12.48 -10.92
N ARG A 40 20.38 13.62 -11.59
CA ARG A 40 19.29 14.32 -12.28
C ARG A 40 18.55 13.43 -13.29
N SER A 41 19.31 12.74 -14.13
CA SER A 41 18.76 11.90 -15.19
C SER A 41 18.00 10.69 -14.66
N LYS A 42 18.53 10.00 -13.65
CA LYS A 42 17.94 8.74 -13.16
C LYS A 42 16.85 8.95 -12.11
N ALA A 43 17.01 9.96 -11.23
CA ALA A 43 16.02 10.29 -10.22
C ALA A 43 15.03 11.39 -10.67
N GLN A 44 15.07 11.81 -11.93
CA GLN A 44 14.19 12.84 -12.53
C GLN A 44 14.14 14.15 -11.70
N VAL A 45 15.29 14.56 -11.13
CA VAL A 45 15.39 15.77 -10.31
C VAL A 45 15.23 17.01 -11.18
N SER A 46 14.24 17.86 -10.87
CA SER A 46 13.99 19.12 -11.57
C SER A 46 15.22 20.06 -11.53
N LEU A 47 15.37 20.86 -12.60
CA LEU A 47 16.47 21.81 -12.75
C LEU A 47 16.47 22.95 -11.71
N GLU A 48 15.34 23.19 -11.06
CA GLU A 48 15.23 24.18 -9.95
C GLU A 48 15.99 23.77 -8.67
N TYR A 49 16.29 22.46 -8.50
CA TYR A 49 17.09 22.02 -7.37
C TYR A 49 18.58 22.21 -7.62
N THR A 50 19.28 22.80 -6.66
CA THR A 50 20.74 22.72 -6.59
C THR A 50 21.11 21.42 -5.88
N ILE A 51 22.03 20.66 -6.48
CA ILE A 51 22.54 19.40 -5.91
C ILE A 51 23.88 19.67 -5.26
N SER A 52 24.00 19.40 -3.97
CA SER A 52 25.24 19.47 -3.21
C SER A 52 25.76 18.07 -2.92
N ILE A 53 27.02 17.81 -3.26
CA ILE A 53 27.67 16.51 -3.10
C ILE A 53 28.76 16.66 -2.02
N GLY A 54 28.63 15.85 -0.97
CA GLY A 54 29.60 15.80 0.11
C GLY A 54 30.91 15.09 -0.28
N GLU A 55 31.88 15.15 0.61
CA GLU A 55 33.16 14.46 0.46
C GLU A 55 32.95 12.94 0.61
N PRO A 56 33.68 12.11 -0.16
CA PRO A 56 33.64 10.66 0.00
C PRO A 56 34.10 10.23 1.39
N THR A 57 33.35 9.38 2.02
CA THR A 57 33.67 8.71 3.27
C THR A 57 33.71 7.20 3.04
N GLN A 58 34.34 6.47 3.96
CA GLN A 58 34.38 5.02 3.83
C GLN A 58 32.97 4.43 3.74
N GLY A 59 32.69 3.72 2.64
CA GLY A 59 31.44 3.01 2.43
C GLY A 59 31.43 1.67 3.18
N GLU A 60 30.24 1.17 3.46
CA GLU A 60 30.04 -0.15 4.08
C GLU A 60 30.13 -1.31 3.06
N VAL A 61 30.04 -0.99 1.77
CA VAL A 61 30.16 -1.98 0.69
C VAL A 61 31.59 -1.96 0.16
N PRO A 62 32.30 -3.08 0.17
CA PRO A 62 33.66 -3.16 -0.36
C PRO A 62 33.75 -2.66 -1.81
N GLY A 63 34.73 -1.80 -2.08
CA GLY A 63 34.93 -1.20 -3.40
C GLY A 63 34.06 0.04 -3.67
N TYR A 64 33.29 0.52 -2.67
CA TYR A 64 32.51 1.74 -2.77
C TYR A 64 32.76 2.66 -1.59
N ASP A 65 32.82 3.95 -1.87
CA ASP A 65 32.84 5.02 -0.88
C ASP A 65 31.46 5.68 -0.82
N GLN A 66 31.07 6.16 0.37
CA GLN A 66 29.80 6.84 0.55
C GLN A 66 29.95 8.33 0.29
N ILE A 67 29.05 8.91 -0.48
CA ILE A 67 28.89 10.35 -0.65
C ILE A 67 27.49 10.76 -0.17
N MET A 68 27.38 11.87 0.53
CA MET A 68 26.11 12.43 0.95
C MET A 68 25.64 13.48 -0.06
N VAL A 69 24.39 13.37 -0.53
CA VAL A 69 23.83 14.27 -1.53
C VAL A 69 22.62 15.00 -0.96
N SER A 70 22.59 16.30 -1.06
CA SER A 70 21.47 17.15 -0.65
C SER A 70 20.90 17.92 -1.82
N PHE A 71 19.62 18.23 -1.77
CA PHE A 71 18.85 18.94 -2.77
C PHE A 71 18.30 20.23 -2.17
N THR A 72 18.61 21.38 -2.79
CA THR A 72 18.15 22.69 -2.31
C THR A 72 17.30 23.38 -3.38
N ALA A 73 16.09 23.80 -3.01
CA ALA A 73 15.22 24.65 -3.84
C ALA A 73 14.47 25.64 -2.92
N ASN A 74 14.28 26.86 -3.39
CA ASN A 74 13.54 27.91 -2.65
C ASN A 74 14.01 28.11 -1.20
N GLY A 75 15.32 28.00 -0.95
CA GLY A 75 15.92 28.14 0.37
C GLY A 75 15.77 26.94 1.31
N ASN A 76 15.07 25.90 0.90
CA ASN A 76 14.88 24.66 1.66
C ASN A 76 15.86 23.59 1.17
N THR A 77 16.58 22.95 2.09
CA THR A 77 17.51 21.86 1.80
C THR A 77 16.97 20.55 2.35
N SER A 78 16.99 19.51 1.51
CA SER A 78 16.60 18.16 1.91
C SER A 78 17.53 17.59 2.97
N ARG A 79 17.08 16.56 3.69
CA ARG A 79 18.01 15.70 4.42
C ARG A 79 19.00 15.09 3.43
N PRO A 80 20.32 14.99 3.81
CA PRO A 80 21.30 14.33 2.98
C PRO A 80 20.93 12.86 2.72
N LEU A 81 21.00 12.44 1.45
CA LEU A 81 20.78 11.06 1.05
C LEU A 81 22.11 10.38 0.74
N PRO A 82 22.36 9.16 1.22
CA PRO A 82 23.56 8.42 0.93
C PRO A 82 23.53 7.84 -0.49
N PHE A 83 24.64 8.02 -1.19
CA PHE A 83 24.95 7.31 -2.44
C PHE A 83 26.31 6.61 -2.28
N LEU A 84 26.53 5.55 -3.05
CA LEU A 84 27.76 4.79 -3.10
C LEU A 84 28.44 5.09 -4.44
N LEU A 85 29.66 5.58 -4.38
CA LEU A 85 30.51 5.84 -5.53
C LEU A 85 31.62 4.81 -5.54
N SER A 86 31.77 4.03 -6.64
CA SER A 86 32.87 3.06 -6.71
C SER A 86 34.22 3.76 -6.63
N THR A 87 35.18 3.11 -5.97
CA THR A 87 36.54 3.66 -5.75
C THR A 87 37.28 3.98 -7.04
N ASP A 88 36.90 3.34 -8.18
CA ASP A 88 37.39 3.63 -9.51
C ASP A 88 36.60 4.76 -10.24
N GLY A 89 35.61 5.35 -9.57
CA GLY A 89 34.82 6.46 -10.10
C GLY A 89 33.88 6.13 -11.27
N LYS A 90 33.63 4.85 -11.55
CA LYS A 90 32.83 4.45 -12.73
C LYS A 90 31.36 4.16 -12.46
N THR A 91 31.03 3.84 -11.21
CA THR A 91 29.67 3.42 -10.84
C THR A 91 29.14 4.27 -9.69
N LEU A 92 27.91 4.75 -9.84
CA LEU A 92 27.11 5.37 -8.78
C LEU A 92 25.95 4.44 -8.46
N ALA A 93 25.78 4.08 -7.17
CA ALA A 93 24.70 3.24 -6.69
C ALA A 93 23.98 3.88 -5.50
N GLN A 94 22.79 3.39 -5.21
CA GLN A 94 22.05 3.70 -3.99
C GLN A 94 21.72 2.38 -3.29
N LEU A 95 22.04 2.28 -2.01
CA LEU A 95 21.77 1.09 -1.21
C LEU A 95 20.47 1.28 -0.43
N ASN A 96 19.50 0.46 -0.69
CA ASN A 96 18.29 0.33 0.11
C ASN A 96 18.47 -0.85 1.07
N LYS A 97 18.34 -0.59 2.37
CA LYS A 97 18.37 -1.61 3.41
C LYS A 97 16.96 -1.85 3.92
N PHE A 98 16.62 -3.10 4.07
CA PHE A 98 15.37 -3.54 4.67
C PHE A 98 15.71 -4.29 5.96
N ASP A 99 15.08 -3.90 7.05
CA ASP A 99 15.19 -4.60 8.33
C ASP A 99 14.32 -5.86 8.28
N LEU A 100 14.96 -7.01 8.37
CA LEU A 100 14.30 -8.32 8.38
C LEU A 100 14.24 -8.92 9.79
N SER A 101 14.62 -8.17 10.82
CA SER A 101 14.59 -8.64 12.21
C SER A 101 13.18 -8.72 12.80
N GLN A 102 12.24 -7.98 12.25
CA GLN A 102 10.85 -7.97 12.68
C GLN A 102 10.02 -8.99 11.89
N ASP A 103 9.15 -9.74 12.58
CA ASP A 103 8.18 -10.60 11.89
C ASP A 103 7.17 -9.70 11.16
N PRO A 104 6.97 -9.88 9.84
CA PRO A 104 5.98 -9.11 9.09
C PRO A 104 4.57 -9.15 9.68
N LYS A 105 4.20 -10.22 10.38
CA LYS A 105 2.90 -10.33 11.08
C LYS A 105 2.68 -9.24 12.12
N ASP A 106 3.78 -8.74 12.72
CA ASP A 106 3.71 -7.73 13.76
C ASP A 106 3.49 -6.32 13.20
N LEU A 107 3.62 -6.13 11.88
CA LEU A 107 3.38 -4.85 11.22
C LEU A 107 1.92 -4.38 11.41
N VAL A 108 0.97 -5.31 11.38
CA VAL A 108 -0.46 -5.01 11.56
C VAL A 108 -1.04 -5.88 12.65
N SER A 109 -1.24 -5.29 13.82
CA SER A 109 -1.76 -6.02 14.98
C SER A 109 -3.21 -6.44 14.78
N ALA A 110 -3.49 -7.72 14.98
CA ALA A 110 -4.84 -8.28 15.13
C ALA A 110 -5.31 -8.32 16.61
N ALA A 111 -4.46 -7.88 17.56
CA ALA A 111 -4.74 -7.99 18.99
C ALA A 111 -5.96 -7.15 19.39
N GLY A 112 -6.76 -7.70 20.30
CA GLY A 112 -7.93 -7.02 20.86
C GLY A 112 -9.11 -6.87 19.89
N ARG A 113 -9.00 -7.37 18.65
CA ARG A 113 -10.09 -7.30 17.66
C ARG A 113 -10.92 -8.58 17.65
N PRO A 114 -12.25 -8.48 17.52
CA PRO A 114 -13.09 -9.64 17.24
C PRO A 114 -12.61 -10.35 15.98
N ALA A 115 -12.57 -11.67 16.02
CA ALA A 115 -12.08 -12.44 14.89
C ALA A 115 -13.06 -13.52 14.49
N ARG A 116 -13.02 -13.92 13.22
CA ARG A 116 -13.70 -15.11 12.71
C ARG A 116 -12.71 -16.05 12.03
N GLY A 117 -13.07 -17.33 11.91
CA GLY A 117 -12.20 -18.39 11.41
C GLY A 117 -11.33 -19.00 12.50
N GLY A 118 -10.04 -19.15 12.21
CA GLY A 118 -9.09 -19.84 13.08
C GLY A 118 -8.90 -19.19 14.46
N ALA A 119 -8.34 -19.96 15.37
CA ALA A 119 -8.00 -19.53 16.74
C ALA A 119 -6.91 -18.43 16.74
N GLN A 120 -6.61 -17.89 17.91
CA GLN A 120 -5.62 -16.81 18.07
C GLN A 120 -4.23 -17.18 17.54
N ASN A 121 -3.88 -18.45 17.56
CA ASN A 121 -2.61 -18.99 17.06
C ASN A 121 -2.72 -19.56 15.65
N ALA A 122 -3.73 -19.19 14.88
CA ALA A 122 -3.85 -19.60 13.47
C ALA A 122 -2.58 -19.22 12.70
N PRO A 123 -2.08 -20.09 11.81
CA PRO A 123 -0.82 -19.86 11.10
C PRO A 123 -0.88 -18.65 10.16
N VAL A 124 -2.08 -18.30 9.70
CA VAL A 124 -2.29 -17.11 8.86
C VAL A 124 -3.32 -16.18 9.48
N VAL A 125 -2.96 -14.92 9.57
CA VAL A 125 -3.85 -13.83 10.00
C VAL A 125 -4.08 -12.89 8.83
N VAL A 126 -5.35 -12.67 8.52
CA VAL A 126 -5.79 -11.67 7.54
C VAL A 126 -6.37 -10.49 8.30
N VAL A 127 -5.74 -9.34 8.17
CA VAL A 127 -6.24 -8.08 8.72
C VAL A 127 -6.79 -7.24 7.58
N GLY A 128 -8.08 -6.95 7.61
CA GLY A 128 -8.74 -6.09 6.64
C GLY A 128 -8.99 -4.70 7.24
N TYR A 129 -8.51 -3.65 6.56
CA TYR A 129 -8.99 -2.30 6.83
C TYR A 129 -10.31 -2.11 6.09
N ASP A 130 -11.32 -1.68 6.83
CA ASP A 130 -12.72 -1.74 6.43
C ASP A 130 -13.47 -0.45 6.75
N ASP A 131 -14.45 -0.14 5.91
CA ASP A 131 -15.44 0.93 6.07
C ASP A 131 -16.83 0.35 5.80
N LEU A 132 -17.69 0.40 6.80
CA LEU A 132 -19.02 -0.22 6.77
C LEU A 132 -20.00 0.41 5.77
N GLU A 133 -19.71 1.61 5.27
CA GLU A 133 -20.49 2.29 4.23
C GLU A 133 -19.91 2.06 2.83
N CYS A 134 -18.69 1.50 2.72
CA CYS A 134 -17.99 1.33 1.46
C CYS A 134 -18.53 0.14 0.65
N PRO A 135 -19.04 0.34 -0.58
CA PRO A 135 -19.58 -0.76 -1.40
C PRO A 135 -18.52 -1.79 -1.82
N TYR A 136 -17.26 -1.38 -1.94
CA TYR A 136 -16.16 -2.31 -2.24
C TYR A 136 -15.82 -3.20 -1.05
N CYS A 137 -15.93 -2.67 0.19
CA CYS A 137 -15.80 -3.44 1.42
C CYS A 137 -16.97 -4.43 1.56
N ALA A 138 -18.19 -3.99 1.30
CA ALA A 138 -19.36 -4.87 1.28
C ALA A 138 -19.20 -6.03 0.30
N LYS A 139 -18.72 -5.77 -0.92
CA LYS A 139 -18.42 -6.82 -1.90
C LYS A 139 -17.35 -7.78 -1.39
N MET A 140 -16.27 -7.28 -0.81
CA MET A 140 -15.22 -8.13 -0.22
C MET A 140 -15.77 -8.99 0.91
N ASN A 141 -16.60 -8.43 1.79
CA ASN A 141 -17.24 -9.14 2.88
C ASN A 141 -18.14 -10.28 2.39
N ALA A 142 -18.90 -10.05 1.32
CA ALA A 142 -19.82 -11.01 0.76
C ALA A 142 -19.15 -12.15 -0.04
N GLU A 143 -18.08 -11.86 -0.76
CA GLU A 143 -17.47 -12.80 -1.71
C GLU A 143 -16.19 -13.44 -1.18
N LEU A 144 -15.24 -12.63 -0.66
CA LEU A 144 -13.92 -13.11 -0.33
C LEU A 144 -13.89 -13.89 1.00
N PHE A 145 -14.44 -13.32 2.07
CA PHE A 145 -14.26 -13.94 3.37
C PHE A 145 -14.98 -15.26 3.54
N PRO A 146 -16.22 -15.48 3.04
CA PRO A 146 -16.83 -16.80 3.05
C PRO A 146 -15.97 -17.83 2.31
N ALA A 147 -15.42 -17.46 1.16
CA ALA A 147 -14.56 -18.34 0.36
C ALA A 147 -13.24 -18.67 1.08
N LEU A 148 -12.63 -17.70 1.77
CA LEU A 148 -11.42 -17.94 2.57
C LEU A 148 -11.71 -18.86 3.75
N LEU A 149 -12.77 -18.60 4.50
CA LEU A 149 -13.13 -19.38 5.69
C LEU A 149 -13.54 -20.79 5.33
N ASP A 150 -14.25 -21.00 4.22
CA ASP A 150 -14.60 -22.33 3.74
C ASP A 150 -13.36 -23.12 3.29
N ARG A 151 -12.46 -22.49 2.55
CA ARG A 151 -11.25 -23.11 2.04
C ARG A 151 -10.25 -23.46 3.13
N TYR A 152 -9.94 -22.50 4.02
CA TYR A 152 -8.83 -22.60 4.98
C TYR A 152 -9.26 -22.95 6.40
N LYS A 153 -10.52 -22.80 6.72
CA LYS A 153 -11.12 -23.16 8.02
C LYS A 153 -10.34 -22.56 9.21
N ASP A 154 -9.82 -23.41 10.06
CA ASP A 154 -9.06 -23.05 11.27
C ASP A 154 -7.63 -22.56 11.00
N GLN A 155 -7.15 -22.68 9.76
CA GLN A 155 -5.81 -22.22 9.38
C GLN A 155 -5.73 -20.71 9.15
N VAL A 156 -6.85 -20.05 8.91
CA VAL A 156 -6.93 -18.60 8.64
C VAL A 156 -7.83 -17.93 9.66
N ARG A 157 -7.31 -16.88 10.27
CA ARG A 157 -8.01 -15.98 11.19
C ARG A 157 -8.21 -14.64 10.49
N VAL A 158 -9.43 -14.12 10.46
CA VAL A 158 -9.78 -12.83 9.86
C VAL A 158 -10.18 -11.85 10.95
N VAL A 159 -9.63 -10.65 10.91
CA VAL A 159 -10.02 -9.50 11.75
C VAL A 159 -10.20 -8.26 10.90
N TYR A 160 -11.05 -7.33 11.35
CA TYR A 160 -11.17 -6.01 10.77
C TYR A 160 -10.52 -4.93 11.65
N ARG A 161 -9.96 -3.94 10.97
CA ARG A 161 -9.50 -2.67 11.53
C ARG A 161 -10.33 -1.57 10.90
N ASP A 162 -10.76 -0.63 11.73
CA ASP A 162 -11.60 0.47 11.28
C ASP A 162 -10.80 1.46 10.44
N PHE A 163 -11.34 1.82 9.27
CA PHE A 163 -10.80 2.86 8.39
C PHE A 163 -11.95 3.59 7.66
N PRO A 164 -12.84 4.27 8.43
CA PRO A 164 -13.96 4.99 7.85
C PRO A 164 -13.50 6.19 7.02
N LEU A 165 -14.00 6.31 5.80
CA LEU A 165 -13.75 7.42 4.88
C LEU A 165 -14.79 8.54 5.11
N SER A 166 -14.79 9.14 6.30
CA SER A 166 -15.82 10.07 6.77
C SER A 166 -16.10 11.26 5.85
N ASP A 167 -15.16 11.63 4.98
CA ASP A 167 -15.35 12.72 4.01
C ASP A 167 -16.34 12.37 2.90
N ILE A 168 -16.51 11.08 2.59
CA ILE A 168 -17.39 10.58 1.53
C ILE A 168 -18.42 9.56 2.01
N HIS A 169 -18.24 9.01 3.21
CA HIS A 169 -19.11 8.03 3.85
C HIS A 169 -19.59 8.58 5.21
N PRO A 170 -20.68 9.34 5.22
CA PRO A 170 -21.05 10.20 6.35
C PRO A 170 -21.51 9.46 7.62
N TRP A 171 -21.96 8.19 7.54
CA TRP A 171 -22.34 7.41 8.72
C TRP A 171 -21.34 6.30 9.07
N SER A 172 -20.22 6.20 8.34
CA SER A 172 -19.24 5.12 8.52
C SER A 172 -18.58 5.12 9.91
N VAL A 173 -18.30 6.31 10.48
CA VAL A 173 -17.73 6.42 11.83
C VAL A 173 -18.73 5.94 12.88
N HIS A 174 -20.00 6.32 12.77
CA HIS A 174 -21.05 5.87 13.68
C HIS A 174 -21.20 4.34 13.66
N ALA A 175 -21.26 3.76 12.46
CA ALA A 175 -21.32 2.31 12.29
C ALA A 175 -20.11 1.58 12.90
N ALA A 176 -18.90 2.14 12.73
CA ALA A 176 -17.69 1.58 13.32
C ALA A 176 -17.70 1.63 14.85
N VAL A 177 -18.19 2.71 15.46
CA VAL A 177 -18.38 2.81 16.92
C VAL A 177 -19.35 1.74 17.40
N ASP A 178 -20.50 1.61 16.77
CA ASP A 178 -21.53 0.65 17.11
C ASP A 178 -21.04 -0.78 17.01
N ALA A 179 -20.34 -1.12 15.93
CA ALA A 179 -19.68 -2.42 15.78
C ALA A 179 -18.70 -2.68 16.92
N ASN A 180 -17.87 -1.70 17.29
CA ASN A 180 -16.90 -1.83 18.37
C ASN A 180 -17.56 -1.97 19.75
N CYS A 181 -18.69 -1.30 19.99
CA CYS A 181 -19.49 -1.46 21.21
C CYS A 181 -20.02 -2.89 21.34
N LEU A 182 -20.53 -3.49 20.27
CA LEU A 182 -20.90 -4.90 20.25
C LEU A 182 -19.70 -5.81 20.44
N GLY A 183 -18.60 -5.51 19.75
CA GLY A 183 -17.37 -6.30 19.77
C GLY A 183 -16.70 -6.39 21.13
N ALA A 184 -16.86 -5.39 21.96
CA ALA A 184 -16.37 -5.37 23.34
C ALA A 184 -17.02 -6.46 24.21
N ALA A 185 -18.27 -6.84 23.90
CA ALA A 185 -19.05 -7.80 24.68
C ALA A 185 -19.32 -9.12 23.95
N SER A 186 -19.38 -9.11 22.61
CA SER A 186 -19.73 -10.29 21.79
C SER A 186 -19.03 -10.29 20.43
N THR A 187 -18.11 -11.21 20.23
CA THR A 187 -17.51 -11.45 18.91
C THR A 187 -18.55 -11.83 17.87
N ALA A 188 -19.55 -12.64 18.24
CA ALA A 188 -20.63 -13.01 17.33
C ALA A 188 -21.50 -11.80 16.98
N GLY A 189 -21.85 -10.96 17.97
CA GLY A 189 -22.59 -9.73 17.75
C GLY A 189 -21.88 -8.76 16.81
N TYR A 190 -20.58 -8.59 16.99
CA TYR A 190 -19.74 -7.79 16.10
C TYR A 190 -19.86 -8.24 14.64
N TRP A 191 -19.64 -9.51 14.38
CA TRP A 191 -19.63 -10.02 13.00
C TRP A 191 -21.03 -10.07 12.38
N ASN A 192 -22.06 -10.40 13.17
CA ASN A 192 -23.44 -10.36 12.70
C ASN A 192 -23.86 -8.95 12.31
N PHE A 193 -23.45 -7.95 13.09
CA PHE A 193 -23.72 -6.55 12.78
C PHE A 193 -22.99 -6.12 11.49
N ILE A 194 -21.69 -6.40 11.36
CA ILE A 194 -20.90 -6.09 10.17
C ILE A 194 -21.49 -6.74 8.91
N ASP A 195 -21.79 -8.02 8.98
CA ASP A 195 -22.33 -8.77 7.84
C ASP A 195 -23.70 -8.21 7.43
N TYR A 196 -24.54 -7.82 8.41
CA TYR A 196 -25.82 -7.21 8.13
C TYR A 196 -25.68 -5.82 7.48
N VAL A 197 -24.85 -4.95 8.06
CA VAL A 197 -24.65 -3.58 7.54
C VAL A 197 -24.09 -3.61 6.12
N HIS A 198 -23.08 -4.44 5.85
CA HIS A 198 -22.55 -4.59 4.49
C HIS A 198 -23.59 -5.14 3.50
N ALA A 199 -24.43 -6.08 3.94
CA ALA A 199 -25.45 -6.65 3.05
C ALA A 199 -26.59 -5.69 2.73
N HIS A 200 -26.82 -4.67 3.57
CA HIS A 200 -27.94 -3.75 3.50
C HIS A 200 -27.54 -2.27 3.51
N ALA A 201 -26.30 -1.94 3.10
CA ALA A 201 -25.76 -0.59 3.17
C ALA A 201 -26.66 0.45 2.48
N ASP A 202 -27.25 0.09 1.35
CA ASP A 202 -28.19 0.96 0.61
C ASP A 202 -29.48 1.28 1.38
N GLU A 203 -29.85 0.48 2.38
CA GLU A 203 -31.08 0.60 3.15
C GLU A 203 -30.88 1.35 4.47
N ILE A 204 -29.62 1.48 4.94
CA ILE A 204 -29.29 2.05 6.26
C ILE A 204 -29.81 3.48 6.41
N ALA A 205 -29.62 4.33 5.40
CA ALA A 205 -30.09 5.72 5.42
C ALA A 205 -31.60 5.87 5.13
N GLY A 206 -32.30 4.76 4.86
CA GLY A 206 -33.73 4.74 4.56
C GLY A 206 -34.09 5.53 3.30
N ALA A 207 -35.39 5.79 3.11
CA ALA A 207 -35.88 6.59 1.98
C ALA A 207 -35.47 8.08 2.10
N GLU A 208 -35.22 8.55 3.31
CA GLU A 208 -34.86 9.95 3.62
C GLU A 208 -33.42 10.27 3.23
N GLN A 209 -32.54 9.24 3.07
CA GLN A 209 -31.13 9.37 2.74
C GLN A 209 -30.39 10.40 3.61
N THR A 210 -30.70 10.42 4.92
CA THR A 210 -30.10 11.34 5.89
C THR A 210 -29.17 10.59 6.86
N VAL A 211 -28.12 11.26 7.32
CA VAL A 211 -27.20 10.74 8.33
C VAL A 211 -27.96 10.42 9.63
N ALA A 212 -28.82 11.32 10.08
CA ALA A 212 -29.61 11.09 11.29
C ALA A 212 -30.50 9.84 11.21
N LYS A 213 -31.02 9.51 10.01
CA LYS A 213 -31.78 8.28 9.79
C LYS A 213 -30.85 7.05 9.80
N ALA A 214 -29.69 7.16 9.20
CA ALA A 214 -28.68 6.11 9.21
C ALA A 214 -28.26 5.79 10.65
N ASP A 215 -27.89 6.81 11.43
CA ASP A 215 -27.46 6.66 12.83
C ASP A 215 -28.54 5.98 13.67
N ALA A 216 -29.81 6.45 13.56
CA ALA A 216 -30.92 5.83 14.28
C ALA A 216 -31.19 4.37 13.86
N THR A 217 -30.93 4.03 12.60
CA THR A 217 -31.04 2.66 12.08
C THR A 217 -29.93 1.78 12.65
N LEU A 218 -28.68 2.29 12.64
CA LEU A 218 -27.50 1.60 13.18
C LEU A 218 -27.64 1.34 14.68
N ASP A 219 -28.04 2.38 15.47
CA ASP A 219 -28.32 2.23 16.90
C ASP A 219 -29.33 1.10 17.16
N LYS A 220 -30.45 1.12 16.41
CA LYS A 220 -31.48 0.10 16.53
C LYS A 220 -30.94 -1.31 16.22
N LEU A 221 -30.19 -1.47 15.15
CA LEU A 221 -29.54 -2.74 14.77
C LEU A 221 -28.59 -3.21 15.86
N THR A 222 -27.82 -2.29 16.46
CA THR A 222 -26.87 -2.55 17.53
C THR A 222 -27.59 -3.05 18.78
N PHE A 223 -28.69 -2.41 19.21
CA PHE A 223 -29.47 -2.85 20.35
C PHE A 223 -30.19 -4.18 20.09
N ASP A 224 -30.77 -4.36 18.91
CA ASP A 224 -31.41 -5.60 18.53
C ASP A 224 -30.42 -6.78 18.54
N GLU A 225 -29.21 -6.58 18.01
CA GLU A 225 -28.15 -7.60 18.01
C GLU A 225 -27.63 -7.84 19.44
N GLY A 226 -27.39 -6.78 20.21
CA GLY A 226 -27.01 -6.88 21.61
C GLY A 226 -27.99 -7.73 22.42
N ALA A 227 -29.29 -7.54 22.21
CA ALA A 227 -30.33 -8.34 22.85
C ALA A 227 -30.26 -9.83 22.43
N ARG A 228 -30.04 -10.11 21.13
CA ARG A 228 -29.87 -11.50 20.64
C ARG A 228 -28.64 -12.17 21.26
N GLN A 229 -27.58 -11.44 21.46
CA GLN A 229 -26.32 -11.92 22.07
C GLN A 229 -26.32 -11.88 23.60
N LYS A 230 -27.40 -11.39 24.21
CA LYS A 230 -27.54 -11.24 25.69
C LYS A 230 -26.46 -10.31 26.29
N VAL A 231 -26.05 -9.29 25.54
CA VAL A 231 -25.16 -8.24 26.01
C VAL A 231 -25.90 -7.39 27.09
N ASP A 232 -25.19 -6.88 28.09
CA ASP A 232 -25.79 -5.98 29.08
C ASP A 232 -26.30 -4.70 28.37
N ALA A 233 -27.63 -4.48 28.45
CA ALA A 233 -28.26 -3.40 27.70
C ALA A 233 -27.84 -2.01 28.19
N LYS A 234 -27.49 -1.88 29.49
CA LYS A 234 -27.07 -0.58 30.05
C LYS A 234 -25.65 -0.25 29.64
N GLU A 235 -24.75 -1.22 29.64
CA GLU A 235 -23.36 -1.04 29.18
C GLU A 235 -23.33 -0.75 27.69
N LEU A 236 -24.08 -1.50 26.89
CA LEU A 236 -24.18 -1.28 25.44
C LEU A 236 -24.74 0.12 25.15
N ALA A 237 -25.82 0.53 25.82
CA ALA A 237 -26.39 1.86 25.63
C ALA A 237 -25.41 2.99 26.00
N ALA A 238 -24.66 2.82 27.08
CA ALA A 238 -23.65 3.80 27.48
C ALA A 238 -22.51 3.92 26.47
N CYS A 239 -22.11 2.82 25.83
CA CYS A 239 -21.10 2.81 24.78
C CYS A 239 -21.62 3.50 23.51
N VAL A 240 -22.78 3.09 23.00
CA VAL A 240 -23.40 3.64 21.80
C VAL A 240 -23.67 5.14 21.96
N GLN A 241 -24.25 5.59 23.08
CA GLN A 241 -24.55 7.01 23.33
C GLN A 241 -23.29 7.89 23.39
N LYS A 242 -22.17 7.33 23.84
CA LYS A 242 -20.90 8.07 23.95
C LYS A 242 -20.32 8.41 22.58
N GLN A 243 -20.52 7.59 21.58
CA GLN A 243 -19.96 7.72 20.23
C GLN A 243 -18.45 8.06 20.23
N ASP A 244 -17.69 7.29 21.02
CA ASP A 244 -16.25 7.53 21.19
C ASP A 244 -15.44 6.96 19.99
N ALA A 245 -15.07 7.82 19.08
CA ALA A 245 -14.26 7.48 17.91
C ALA A 245 -12.75 7.48 18.17
N THR A 246 -12.27 7.63 19.41
CA THR A 246 -10.83 7.77 19.71
C THR A 246 -10.02 6.58 19.18
N ALA A 247 -10.47 5.35 19.42
CA ALA A 247 -9.78 4.15 18.96
C ALA A 247 -9.84 4.00 17.42
N ILE A 248 -10.93 4.44 16.79
CA ILE A 248 -11.10 4.45 15.33
C ILE A 248 -10.12 5.43 14.70
N ASN A 249 -10.05 6.66 15.20
CA ASN A 249 -9.11 7.67 14.71
C ASN A 249 -7.66 7.22 14.87
N ALA A 250 -7.31 6.56 15.99
CA ALA A 250 -5.99 5.98 16.16
C ALA A 250 -5.70 4.85 15.16
N SER A 251 -6.70 4.03 14.80
CA SER A 251 -6.59 3.01 13.74
C SER A 251 -6.28 3.63 12.38
N VAL A 252 -7.00 4.69 12.01
CA VAL A 252 -6.79 5.43 10.76
C VAL A 252 -5.38 6.02 10.70
N LEU A 253 -4.97 6.77 11.73
CA LEU A 253 -3.63 7.37 11.79
C LEU A 253 -2.51 6.33 11.69
N GLN A 254 -2.66 5.18 12.35
CA GLN A 254 -1.70 4.08 12.24
C GLN A 254 -1.67 3.52 10.83
N ALA A 255 -2.82 3.34 10.20
CA ALA A 255 -2.95 2.79 8.86
C ALA A 255 -2.29 3.68 7.80
N GLU A 256 -2.46 4.99 7.90
CA GLU A 256 -1.90 5.97 6.96
C GLU A 256 -0.38 6.17 7.12
N SER A 257 0.17 5.86 8.30
CA SER A 257 1.58 6.05 8.60
C SER A 257 2.48 4.96 8.02
N ASP A 258 3.80 5.22 7.97
CA ASP A 258 4.81 4.21 7.66
C ASP A 258 4.85 3.11 8.75
N PRO A 259 5.01 1.85 8.40
CA PRO A 259 5.23 1.33 7.04
C PRO A 259 3.95 0.94 6.29
N LEU A 260 2.75 1.09 6.89
CA LEU A 260 1.50 0.53 6.36
C LEU A 260 0.99 1.29 5.13
N ARG A 261 1.00 2.63 5.16
CA ARG A 261 0.58 3.52 4.06
C ARG A 261 -0.71 3.06 3.38
N VAL A 262 -1.74 2.80 4.18
CA VAL A 262 -3.07 2.49 3.67
C VAL A 262 -3.65 3.77 3.05
N ALA A 263 -3.95 3.74 1.77
CA ALA A 263 -4.47 4.89 1.03
C ALA A 263 -5.97 4.80 0.74
N GLY A 264 -6.61 3.71 1.17
CA GLY A 264 -8.03 3.47 0.95
C GLY A 264 -8.45 2.07 1.34
N VAL A 265 -9.75 1.80 1.22
CA VAL A 265 -10.35 0.53 1.61
C VAL A 265 -11.12 -0.09 0.43
N PRO A 266 -11.26 -1.42 0.42
CA PRO A 266 -10.63 -2.36 1.35
C PRO A 266 -9.12 -2.52 1.09
N THR A 267 -8.32 -2.62 2.14
CA THR A 267 -6.90 -3.02 2.07
C THR A 267 -6.69 -4.19 3.01
N LEU A 268 -6.04 -5.24 2.52
CA LEU A 268 -5.75 -6.44 3.31
C LEU A 268 -4.27 -6.53 3.66
N PHE A 269 -3.98 -7.14 4.80
CA PHE A 269 -2.65 -7.60 5.17
C PHE A 269 -2.74 -9.08 5.52
N ILE A 270 -1.99 -9.91 4.81
CA ILE A 270 -1.94 -11.37 5.01
C ILE A 270 -0.58 -11.68 5.63
N ASN A 271 -0.54 -11.98 6.93
CA ASN A 271 0.72 -12.11 7.67
C ASN A 271 1.69 -10.95 7.39
N GLY A 272 1.18 -9.70 7.30
CA GLY A 272 1.97 -8.50 7.04
C GLY A 272 2.20 -8.19 5.55
N GLU A 273 1.94 -9.11 4.64
CA GLU A 273 1.97 -8.82 3.20
C GLU A 273 0.76 -7.99 2.81
N LYS A 274 1.01 -6.76 2.36
CA LYS A 274 -0.04 -5.82 1.93
C LYS A 274 -0.61 -6.24 0.58
N VAL A 275 -1.92 -6.32 0.53
CA VAL A 275 -2.69 -6.57 -0.70
C VAL A 275 -3.61 -5.39 -0.92
N ASP A 276 -3.20 -4.52 -1.84
CA ASP A 276 -4.02 -3.39 -2.25
C ASP A 276 -5.08 -3.86 -3.23
N GLN A 277 -6.30 -3.37 -3.02
CA GLN A 277 -7.50 -3.46 -3.85
C GLN A 277 -7.53 -4.44 -5.04
N GLN A 278 -8.66 -5.15 -5.16
CA GLN A 278 -9.14 -5.84 -6.37
C GLN A 278 -8.12 -6.75 -7.10
N VAL A 279 -7.38 -7.55 -6.35
CA VAL A 279 -6.66 -8.66 -6.95
C VAL A 279 -7.62 -9.87 -7.10
N PRO A 280 -7.43 -10.72 -8.11
CA PRO A 280 -8.17 -11.97 -8.22
C PRO A 280 -8.03 -12.83 -6.96
N ILE A 281 -9.09 -13.53 -6.58
CA ILE A 281 -9.11 -14.39 -5.38
C ILE A 281 -7.98 -15.44 -5.40
N GLU A 282 -7.59 -15.89 -6.59
CA GLU A 282 -6.49 -16.83 -6.80
C GLU A 282 -5.14 -16.25 -6.36
N THR A 283 -4.96 -14.94 -6.49
CA THR A 283 -3.78 -14.25 -5.97
C THR A 283 -3.76 -14.28 -4.45
N ILE A 284 -4.91 -14.05 -3.81
CA ILE A 284 -5.06 -14.13 -2.36
C ILE A 284 -4.79 -15.56 -1.87
N TYR A 285 -5.34 -16.56 -2.55
CA TYR A 285 -5.06 -17.96 -2.25
C TYR A 285 -3.56 -18.26 -2.33
N ARG A 286 -2.88 -17.81 -3.38
CA ARG A 286 -1.43 -18.00 -3.53
C ARG A 286 -0.62 -17.38 -2.39
N ILE A 287 -1.01 -16.19 -1.91
CA ILE A 287 -0.36 -15.52 -0.78
C ILE A 287 -0.59 -16.32 0.51
N ILE A 288 -1.83 -16.73 0.78
CA ILE A 288 -2.18 -17.54 1.95
C ILE A 288 -1.48 -18.89 1.92
N ASP A 289 -1.49 -19.58 0.77
CA ASP A 289 -0.82 -20.88 0.59
C ASP A 289 0.69 -20.75 0.84
N GLY A 290 1.34 -19.66 0.35
CA GLY A 290 2.73 -19.33 0.63
C GLY A 290 2.99 -19.10 2.12
N ALA A 291 2.12 -18.36 2.80
CA ALA A 291 2.22 -18.12 4.24
C ALA A 291 2.04 -19.41 5.07
N LEU A 292 1.14 -20.31 4.65
CA LEU A 292 0.96 -21.62 5.27
C LEU A 292 2.22 -22.49 5.12
N ILE A 293 2.80 -22.54 3.91
CA ILE A 293 4.05 -23.28 3.65
C ILE A 293 5.18 -22.74 4.51
N ALA A 294 5.32 -21.41 4.60
CA ALA A 294 6.34 -20.78 5.46
C ALA A 294 6.14 -21.11 6.95
N ALA A 295 4.89 -21.32 7.38
CA ALA A 295 4.55 -21.78 8.73
C ALA A 295 4.65 -23.32 8.91
N GLY A 296 5.17 -24.06 7.94
CA GLY A 296 5.28 -25.53 7.99
C GLY A 296 3.93 -26.26 7.89
N LYS A 297 2.90 -25.63 7.32
CA LYS A 297 1.58 -26.19 7.12
C LYS A 297 1.36 -26.58 5.66
N THR A 298 0.46 -27.55 5.44
CA THR A 298 0.07 -27.94 4.10
C THR A 298 -1.17 -27.14 3.69
N PRO A 299 -1.12 -26.36 2.59
CA PRO A 299 -2.31 -25.70 2.05
C PRO A 299 -3.36 -26.71 1.56
N PRO A 300 -4.64 -26.34 1.55
CA PRO A 300 -5.67 -27.14 0.88
C PRO A 300 -5.34 -27.35 -0.60
N PRO A 301 -5.83 -28.41 -1.25
CA PRO A 301 -5.65 -28.59 -2.68
C PRO A 301 -6.17 -27.37 -3.47
N PRO A 302 -5.58 -27.06 -4.64
CA PRO A 302 -6.05 -25.94 -5.45
C PRO A 302 -7.54 -26.10 -5.77
N PRO A 303 -8.30 -24.99 -5.84
CA PRO A 303 -9.70 -25.05 -6.25
C PRO A 303 -9.80 -25.64 -7.66
N PRO A 304 -10.89 -26.35 -7.98
CA PRO A 304 -11.10 -26.81 -9.35
C PRO A 304 -11.04 -25.62 -10.31
N PRO A 305 -10.45 -25.79 -11.50
CA PRO A 305 -10.42 -24.72 -12.49
C PRO A 305 -11.84 -24.22 -12.75
N ALA A 306 -12.00 -22.89 -12.82
CA ALA A 306 -13.27 -22.30 -13.19
C ALA A 306 -13.76 -22.97 -14.48
N PRO A 307 -15.06 -23.29 -14.60
CA PRO A 307 -15.58 -23.86 -15.83
C PRO A 307 -15.18 -22.96 -16.99
N SER A 308 -14.49 -23.53 -17.97
CA SER A 308 -14.12 -22.79 -19.17
C SER A 308 -15.40 -22.25 -19.78
N VAL A 309 -15.64 -20.95 -19.66
CA VAL A 309 -16.63 -20.25 -20.48
C VAL A 309 -16.12 -20.41 -21.91
N ASN A 310 -16.72 -21.32 -22.65
CA ASN A 310 -16.48 -21.37 -24.09
C ASN A 310 -16.71 -19.95 -24.62
N PRO A 311 -15.72 -19.34 -25.30
CA PRO A 311 -15.98 -18.06 -25.93
C PRO A 311 -17.23 -18.25 -26.79
N LEU A 312 -18.21 -17.39 -26.59
CA LEU A 312 -19.40 -17.34 -27.44
C LEU A 312 -18.90 -17.44 -28.90
N PRO A 313 -19.48 -18.31 -29.72
CA PRO A 313 -19.09 -18.39 -31.13
C PRO A 313 -19.14 -16.98 -31.71
N ALA A 314 -18.02 -16.54 -32.24
CA ALA A 314 -17.92 -15.23 -32.90
C ALA A 314 -19.04 -15.19 -33.96
N THR A 315 -19.96 -14.25 -33.80
CA THR A 315 -21.03 -14.01 -34.79
C THR A 315 -20.32 -13.68 -36.10
N PRO A 316 -20.50 -14.48 -37.17
CA PRO A 316 -19.91 -14.15 -38.46
C PRO A 316 -20.62 -12.92 -39.02
N GLY A 317 -19.92 -11.81 -39.14
CA GLY A 317 -20.38 -10.69 -39.97
C GLY A 317 -20.63 -9.35 -39.27
N ALA A 318 -19.66 -8.82 -38.53
CA ALA A 318 -19.58 -7.38 -38.33
C ALA A 318 -18.18 -6.90 -38.79
N ALA A 319 -18.12 -6.38 -40.00
CA ALA A 319 -16.94 -5.67 -40.46
C ALA A 319 -16.65 -4.47 -39.52
N PRO A 320 -15.37 -4.18 -39.15
CA PRO A 320 -15.06 -3.03 -38.34
C PRO A 320 -15.48 -1.76 -39.05
N ALA A 321 -16.25 -0.92 -38.37
CA ALA A 321 -16.61 0.42 -38.85
C ALA A 321 -15.32 1.24 -39.07
N PRO A 322 -15.21 2.04 -40.15
CA PRO A 322 -14.04 2.85 -40.36
C PRO A 322 -13.90 3.91 -39.29
N VAL A 323 -12.70 3.94 -38.66
CA VAL A 323 -12.34 4.97 -37.67
C VAL A 323 -12.28 6.31 -38.41
N ALA A 324 -13.23 7.19 -38.14
CA ALA A 324 -13.23 8.55 -38.64
C ALA A 324 -12.05 9.31 -38.04
N ALA A 325 -11.11 9.74 -38.90
CA ALA A 325 -10.03 10.62 -38.51
C ALA A 325 -10.59 11.98 -38.06
N LYS A 326 -10.23 12.41 -36.84
CA LYS A 326 -10.55 13.75 -36.35
C LYS A 326 -9.80 14.79 -37.22
N PRO A 327 -10.46 15.84 -37.72
CA PRO A 327 -9.78 16.91 -38.44
C PRO A 327 -8.87 17.70 -37.48
N VAL A 328 -7.63 17.89 -37.90
CA VAL A 328 -6.65 18.79 -37.30
C VAL A 328 -7.15 20.22 -37.49
N ALA A 329 -7.42 20.94 -36.40
CA ALA A 329 -7.79 22.34 -36.44
C ALA A 329 -6.57 23.18 -36.91
N ALA A 330 -6.70 23.90 -38.01
CA ALA A 330 -5.74 24.88 -38.49
C ALA A 330 -5.71 26.08 -37.53
N LYS A 331 -4.50 26.53 -37.15
CA LYS A 331 -4.27 27.78 -36.44
C LYS A 331 -4.60 28.95 -37.38
N PRO A 332 -5.33 29.99 -36.90
CA PRO A 332 -5.36 31.25 -37.63
C PRO A 332 -4.06 32.01 -37.39
N GLY A 333 -3.42 32.41 -38.48
CA GLY A 333 -2.30 33.36 -38.47
C GLY A 333 -2.82 34.78 -38.42
N SER A 334 -2.14 35.57 -37.70
CA SER A 334 -1.68 36.97 -37.83
C SER A 334 -1.44 37.58 -36.45
#